data_707dbdd168180373a30cd1631d1afd51
#
_entry.id   707dbdd168180373a30cd1631d1afd51
#
_cell.length_a   1.000
_cell.length_b   1.000
_cell.length_c   1.000
_cell.angle_alpha   90.00
_cell.angle_beta   90.00
_cell.angle_gamma   90.00
#
_symmetry.space_group_name_H-M   'P 1'
#
loop_
_entity.id
_entity.type
_entity.pdbx_description
1 polymer ?
#
loop_
_entity_poly.entity_id
_entity_poly.type
_entity_poly.pdbx_seq_one_letter_code
_entity_poly.pdbx_strand_id
1 'polypeptide(L)'
;MIEMKNVKKGFSDDFLWGGATAANQIEGAYLEGGKGLSTSDFAAYKDPYEKGKVNNFTFDVSSAELKRYKEQPDEFDFPKRRGIDFYHRYEEDIALFAEMGFKVFRLSISWARIFPTGLEEKPNEEGLAFYDQVFDECAKYGIEPLVTMSHYEMPITLTEKYNGWMNRELVPLFEKYARAILERYKDKVKYWITFN
;
A
#
# COMPACT_ATOMS: atom_id res chain seq x y z
N MET A 1 10.19 -49.76 -17.14
CA MET A 1 9.39 -48.66 -17.70
C MET A 1 8.79 -47.93 -16.54
N ILE A 2 9.22 -46.69 -16.31
CA ILE A 2 8.64 -45.81 -15.27
C ILE A 2 7.38 -45.23 -15.93
N GLU A 3 6.19 -45.60 -15.44
CA GLU A 3 4.95 -44.94 -15.83
C GLU A 3 5.03 -43.46 -15.50
N MET A 4 5.11 -42.63 -16.53
CA MET A 4 4.95 -41.19 -16.35
C MET A 4 3.49 -40.95 -15.93
N LYS A 5 3.26 -40.72 -14.63
CA LYS A 5 1.97 -40.25 -14.13
C LYS A 5 1.54 -39.06 -14.95
N ASN A 6 0.30 -39.06 -15.44
CA ASN A 6 -0.33 -37.95 -16.12
C ASN A 6 -0.24 -36.70 -15.22
N VAL A 7 0.77 -35.86 -15.43
CA VAL A 7 0.87 -34.54 -14.80
C VAL A 7 -0.22 -33.70 -15.48
N LYS A 8 -1.23 -33.29 -14.72
CA LYS A 8 -2.23 -32.32 -15.20
C LYS A 8 -1.46 -31.12 -15.79
N LYS A 9 -1.63 -30.87 -17.07
CA LYS A 9 -1.07 -29.68 -17.73
C LYS A 9 -1.98 -28.50 -17.40
N GLY A 10 -1.50 -27.58 -16.57
CA GLY A 10 -2.21 -26.35 -16.23
C GLY A 10 -2.37 -26.14 -14.71
N PHE A 11 -2.96 -25.05 -14.37
CA PHE A 11 -3.30 -24.72 -12.99
C PHE A 11 -4.54 -25.50 -12.55
N SER A 12 -4.75 -25.67 -11.23
CA SER A 12 -5.95 -26.28 -10.69
C SER A 12 -7.18 -25.39 -10.94
N ASP A 13 -8.37 -25.98 -10.92
CA ASP A 13 -9.63 -25.26 -11.21
C ASP A 13 -9.95 -24.20 -10.14
N ASP A 14 -9.37 -24.35 -8.93
CA ASP A 14 -9.47 -23.44 -7.79
C ASP A 14 -8.31 -22.44 -7.71
N PHE A 15 -7.45 -22.36 -8.72
CA PHE A 15 -6.36 -21.38 -8.76
C PHE A 15 -6.92 -19.96 -8.85
N LEU A 16 -6.45 -19.10 -7.94
CA LEU A 16 -6.92 -17.72 -7.85
C LEU A 16 -6.15 -16.82 -8.84
N TRP A 17 -6.78 -16.49 -9.95
CA TRP A 17 -6.28 -15.50 -10.90
C TRP A 17 -6.64 -14.09 -10.46
N GLY A 18 -5.73 -13.14 -10.64
CA GLY A 18 -5.98 -11.75 -10.26
C GLY A 18 -4.82 -10.81 -10.54
N GLY A 19 -4.83 -9.67 -9.91
CA GLY A 19 -3.83 -8.63 -10.06
C GLY A 19 -3.35 -8.06 -8.73
N ALA A 20 -2.36 -7.18 -8.81
CA ALA A 20 -1.72 -6.59 -7.65
C ALA A 20 -1.56 -5.08 -7.79
N THR A 21 -1.81 -4.38 -6.70
CA THR A 21 -1.54 -2.94 -6.52
C THR A 21 -0.90 -2.69 -5.16
N ALA A 22 -0.52 -1.45 -4.89
CA ALA A 22 -0.14 -1.01 -3.56
C ALA A 22 -0.76 0.34 -3.23
N ALA A 23 -1.07 0.58 -1.96
CA ALA A 23 -1.70 1.80 -1.46
C ALA A 23 -1.01 3.06 -2.00
N ASN A 24 0.31 3.14 -1.87
CA ASN A 24 1.10 4.29 -2.34
C ASN A 24 1.13 4.48 -3.86
N GLN A 25 0.64 3.53 -4.63
CA GLN A 25 0.62 3.60 -6.09
C GLN A 25 -0.72 4.11 -6.62
N ILE A 26 -1.82 3.78 -5.92
CA ILE A 26 -3.17 3.95 -6.46
C ILE A 26 -4.08 4.84 -5.63
N GLU A 27 -3.95 4.86 -4.30
CA GLU A 27 -4.97 5.45 -3.43
C GLU A 27 -5.20 6.95 -3.69
N GLY A 28 -4.17 7.75 -3.76
CA GLY A 28 -4.35 9.20 -3.70
C GLY A 28 -4.84 9.67 -2.33
N ALA A 29 -5.65 10.73 -2.29
CA ALA A 29 -6.27 11.25 -1.06
C ALA A 29 -5.28 11.36 0.12
N TYR A 30 -4.07 11.87 -0.16
CA TYR A 30 -2.90 11.79 0.72
C TYR A 30 -3.03 12.58 2.04
N LEU A 31 -4.01 13.49 2.13
CA LEU A 31 -4.35 14.27 3.34
C LEU A 31 -5.81 14.09 3.76
N GLU A 32 -6.53 13.13 3.18
CA GLU A 32 -7.95 12.92 3.47
C GLU A 32 -8.15 11.74 4.43
N GLY A 33 -9.32 11.69 5.08
CA GLY A 33 -9.65 10.62 6.02
C GLY A 33 -8.68 10.53 7.19
N GLY A 34 -8.09 11.66 7.61
CA GLY A 34 -7.11 11.69 8.70
C GLY A 34 -5.77 11.02 8.40
N LYS A 35 -5.47 10.70 7.13
CA LYS A 35 -4.19 10.12 6.74
C LYS A 35 -3.03 11.07 7.02
N GLY A 36 -1.96 10.54 7.63
CA GLY A 36 -0.68 11.25 7.75
C GLY A 36 0.20 11.10 6.50
N LEU A 37 1.26 11.89 6.44
CA LEU A 37 2.23 11.78 5.36
C LEU A 37 3.10 10.53 5.54
N SER A 38 3.28 9.80 4.45
CA SER A 38 4.20 8.65 4.36
C SER A 38 5.49 9.01 3.64
N THR A 39 6.49 8.15 3.72
CA THR A 39 7.71 8.27 2.92
C THR A 39 7.44 8.35 1.42
N SER A 40 6.41 7.66 0.94
CA SER A 40 6.01 7.64 -0.47
C SER A 40 5.43 8.98 -0.95
N ASP A 41 4.84 9.78 -0.07
CA ASP A 41 4.29 11.10 -0.40
C ASP A 41 5.38 12.13 -0.73
N PHE A 42 6.64 11.79 -0.49
CA PHE A 42 7.82 12.58 -0.86
C PHE A 42 8.61 12.00 -2.05
N ALA A 43 8.08 11.01 -2.74
CA ALA A 43 8.66 10.49 -3.97
C ALA A 43 8.34 11.44 -5.14
N ALA A 44 9.14 12.49 -5.29
CA ALA A 44 9.00 13.45 -6.38
C ALA A 44 9.32 12.81 -7.73
N TYR A 45 8.59 13.23 -8.77
CA TYR A 45 8.92 12.85 -10.14
C TYR A 45 10.31 13.38 -10.52
N LYS A 46 11.12 12.51 -11.08
CA LYS A 46 12.44 12.83 -11.65
C LYS A 46 12.45 12.33 -13.09
N ASP A 47 12.75 13.21 -14.05
CA ASP A 47 12.83 12.77 -15.44
C ASP A 47 13.95 11.72 -15.62
N PRO A 48 13.62 10.47 -15.97
CA PRO A 48 14.59 9.40 -16.12
C PRO A 48 15.53 9.63 -17.32
N TYR A 49 15.15 10.52 -18.24
CA TYR A 49 15.90 10.83 -19.45
C TYR A 49 16.67 12.16 -19.36
N GLU A 50 16.69 12.82 -18.21
CA GLU A 50 17.44 14.06 -18.04
C GLU A 50 18.92 13.86 -18.30
N LYS A 51 19.46 14.59 -19.31
CA LYS A 51 20.85 14.48 -19.72
C LYS A 51 21.82 14.78 -18.57
N GLY A 52 22.76 13.87 -18.35
CA GLY A 52 23.83 14.02 -17.34
C GLY A 52 23.46 13.47 -15.96
N LYS A 53 22.26 12.95 -15.74
CA LYS A 53 21.90 12.23 -14.51
C LYS A 53 21.85 10.73 -14.77
N VAL A 54 22.66 10.00 -14.01
CA VAL A 54 22.67 8.54 -14.01
C VAL A 54 21.73 8.09 -12.90
N ASN A 55 20.72 7.26 -13.23
CA ASN A 55 19.78 6.62 -12.31
C ASN A 55 18.67 7.50 -11.69
N ASN A 56 17.92 8.25 -12.50
CA ASN A 56 16.66 8.85 -12.04
C ASN A 56 15.49 7.82 -11.84
N PHE A 57 15.78 6.52 -11.92
CA PHE A 57 14.81 5.45 -11.68
C PHE A 57 14.66 5.09 -10.19
N THR A 58 15.53 5.61 -9.32
CA THR A 58 15.41 5.39 -7.87
C THR A 58 14.53 6.46 -7.24
N PHE A 59 13.67 6.03 -6.31
CA PHE A 59 12.85 6.93 -5.50
C PHE A 59 13.56 7.33 -4.20
N ASP A 60 14.88 7.21 -4.17
CA ASP A 60 15.67 7.62 -3.02
C ASP A 60 15.59 9.13 -2.82
N VAL A 61 15.32 9.54 -1.59
CA VAL A 61 15.20 10.93 -1.17
C VAL A 61 16.21 11.19 -0.07
N SER A 62 17.16 12.06 -0.34
CA SER A 62 18.13 12.50 0.68
C SER A 62 17.45 13.39 1.73
N SER A 63 18.06 13.52 2.92
CA SER A 63 17.56 14.43 3.96
C SER A 63 17.47 15.89 3.49
N ALA A 64 18.38 16.33 2.61
CA ALA A 64 18.35 17.67 2.04
C ALA A 64 17.18 17.87 1.07
N GLU A 65 16.90 16.87 0.21
CA GLU A 65 15.73 16.86 -0.68
C GLU A 65 14.43 16.82 0.13
N LEU A 66 14.34 15.95 1.15
CA LEU A 66 13.15 15.89 2.01
C LEU A 66 12.85 17.23 2.66
N LYS A 67 13.87 17.92 3.18
CA LYS A 67 13.72 19.26 3.73
C LYS A 67 13.17 20.23 2.69
N ARG A 68 13.77 20.26 1.49
CA ARG A 68 13.32 21.12 0.39
C ARG A 68 11.89 20.80 -0.06
N TYR A 69 11.52 19.52 -0.16
CA TYR A 69 10.16 19.08 -0.52
C TYR A 69 9.10 19.51 0.50
N LYS A 70 9.48 19.65 1.77
CA LYS A 70 8.60 20.16 2.82
C LYS A 70 8.48 21.68 2.81
N GLU A 71 9.57 22.39 2.54
CA GLU A 71 9.61 23.85 2.53
C GLU A 71 8.99 24.45 1.26
N GLN A 72 9.08 23.75 0.15
CA GLN A 72 8.70 24.23 -1.18
C GLN A 72 7.92 23.15 -1.96
N PRO A 73 6.81 22.61 -1.42
CA PRO A 73 6.12 21.45 -2.04
C PRO A 73 5.59 21.75 -3.44
N ASP A 74 5.23 22.99 -3.74
CA ASP A 74 4.64 23.39 -5.03
C ASP A 74 5.67 23.43 -6.18
N GLU A 75 6.97 23.37 -5.86
CA GLU A 75 8.03 23.30 -6.88
C GLU A 75 8.22 21.88 -7.46
N PHE A 76 7.53 20.87 -6.91
CA PHE A 76 7.73 19.47 -7.24
C PHE A 76 6.43 18.78 -7.61
N ASP A 77 6.50 17.80 -8.51
CA ASP A 77 5.40 16.88 -8.76
C ASP A 77 5.59 15.60 -7.93
N PHE A 78 4.54 15.24 -7.17
CA PHE A 78 4.49 14.04 -6.34
C PHE A 78 3.36 13.12 -6.85
N PRO A 79 3.59 12.30 -7.87
CA PRO A 79 2.53 11.51 -8.52
C PRO A 79 1.78 10.60 -7.55
N LYS A 80 2.46 10.06 -6.54
CA LYS A 80 1.85 9.16 -5.55
C LYS A 80 0.83 9.84 -4.65
N ARG A 81 0.86 11.17 -4.51
CA ARG A 81 -0.17 11.92 -3.77
C ARG A 81 -1.52 11.89 -4.47
N ARG A 82 -1.54 11.69 -5.78
CA ARG A 82 -2.75 11.56 -6.59
C ARG A 82 -3.12 10.11 -6.85
N GLY A 83 -2.11 9.27 -7.19
CA GLY A 83 -2.33 7.92 -7.69
C GLY A 83 -3.30 7.92 -8.87
N ILE A 84 -4.24 6.98 -8.85
CA ILE A 84 -5.42 6.94 -9.75
C ILE A 84 -6.71 7.31 -9.01
N ASP A 85 -6.57 7.88 -7.80
CA ASP A 85 -7.68 8.26 -6.92
C ASP A 85 -8.56 7.07 -6.48
N PHE A 86 -7.93 5.93 -6.23
CA PHE A 86 -8.63 4.73 -5.79
C PHE A 86 -9.41 4.95 -4.48
N TYR A 87 -8.98 5.88 -3.63
CA TYR A 87 -9.68 6.22 -2.39
C TYR A 87 -11.15 6.60 -2.63
N HIS A 88 -11.43 7.34 -3.72
CA HIS A 88 -12.79 7.73 -4.09
C HIS A 88 -13.44 6.81 -5.14
N ARG A 89 -12.61 6.02 -5.87
CA ARG A 89 -13.07 5.24 -7.02
C ARG A 89 -13.03 3.73 -6.82
N TYR A 90 -12.76 3.26 -5.61
CA TYR A 90 -12.59 1.82 -5.33
C TYR A 90 -13.79 0.98 -5.77
N GLU A 91 -15.02 1.47 -5.66
CA GLU A 91 -16.23 0.76 -6.10
C GLU A 91 -16.20 0.49 -7.62
N GLU A 92 -15.91 1.53 -8.40
CA GLU A 92 -15.81 1.44 -9.86
C GLU A 92 -14.64 0.55 -10.28
N ASP A 93 -13.47 0.74 -9.69
CA ASP A 93 -12.26 -0.01 -10.02
C ASP A 93 -12.38 -1.49 -9.68
N ILE A 94 -12.99 -1.84 -8.53
CA ILE A 94 -13.22 -3.24 -8.14
C ILE A 94 -14.28 -3.90 -9.06
N ALA A 95 -15.30 -3.17 -9.48
CA ALA A 95 -16.25 -3.66 -10.47
C ALA A 95 -15.56 -4.02 -11.79
N LEU A 96 -14.62 -3.19 -12.27
CA LEU A 96 -13.80 -3.49 -13.45
C LEU A 96 -12.91 -4.72 -13.24
N PHE A 97 -12.33 -4.92 -12.05
CA PHE A 97 -11.59 -6.15 -11.75
C PHE A 97 -12.48 -7.39 -11.83
N ALA A 98 -13.73 -7.28 -11.38
CA ALA A 98 -14.70 -8.37 -11.51
C ALA A 98 -15.02 -8.69 -12.97
N GLU A 99 -15.20 -7.67 -13.81
CA GLU A 99 -15.39 -7.85 -15.27
C GLU A 99 -14.19 -8.52 -15.95
N MET A 100 -12.95 -8.20 -15.47
CA MET A 100 -11.72 -8.86 -15.91
C MET A 100 -11.59 -10.30 -15.43
N GLY A 101 -12.48 -10.76 -14.55
CA GLY A 101 -12.51 -12.13 -14.03
C GLY A 101 -11.57 -12.37 -12.84
N PHE A 102 -11.20 -11.34 -12.10
CA PHE A 102 -10.38 -11.49 -10.89
C PHE A 102 -11.07 -12.39 -9.86
N LYS A 103 -10.28 -13.29 -9.26
CA LYS A 103 -10.64 -14.12 -8.12
C LYS A 103 -9.85 -13.72 -6.86
N VAL A 104 -8.75 -13.04 -7.04
CA VAL A 104 -7.93 -12.47 -5.97
C VAL A 104 -7.48 -11.07 -6.36
N PHE A 105 -7.51 -10.15 -5.40
CA PHE A 105 -6.95 -8.82 -5.54
C PHE A 105 -5.90 -8.60 -4.46
N ARG A 106 -4.62 -8.49 -4.86
CA ARG A 106 -3.55 -8.10 -3.96
C ARG A 106 -3.50 -6.59 -3.84
N LEU A 107 -3.61 -6.10 -2.61
CA LEU A 107 -3.46 -4.68 -2.28
C LEU A 107 -2.59 -4.52 -1.04
N SER A 108 -2.22 -3.30 -0.69
CA SER A 108 -1.59 -3.02 0.60
C SER A 108 -2.43 -2.04 1.42
N ILE A 109 -2.22 -2.04 2.74
CA ILE A 109 -2.79 -1.04 3.65
C ILE A 109 -1.72 0.02 3.93
N SER A 110 -2.05 1.30 3.79
CA SER A 110 -1.16 2.39 4.15
C SER A 110 -1.07 2.53 5.66
N TRP A 111 0.13 2.29 6.23
CA TRP A 111 0.35 2.46 7.66
C TRP A 111 0.00 3.88 8.12
N ALA A 112 0.37 4.90 7.33
CA ALA A 112 0.07 6.31 7.64
C ALA A 112 -1.42 6.67 7.57
N ARG A 113 -2.27 5.81 6.96
CA ARG A 113 -3.73 5.97 7.01
C ARG A 113 -4.31 5.42 8.31
N ILE A 114 -3.69 4.39 8.87
CA ILE A 114 -4.14 3.74 10.11
C ILE A 114 -3.54 4.41 11.35
N PHE A 115 -2.27 4.79 11.31
CA PHE A 115 -1.58 5.54 12.35
C PHE A 115 -0.83 6.70 11.67
N PRO A 116 -1.42 7.90 11.61
CA PRO A 116 -0.93 9.03 10.83
C PRO A 116 0.52 9.43 11.05
N THR A 117 1.01 9.35 12.28
CA THR A 117 2.42 9.57 12.65
C THR A 117 3.15 8.28 13.00
N GLY A 118 2.41 7.18 13.17
CA GLY A 118 2.91 5.90 13.70
C GLY A 118 2.99 5.84 15.23
N LEU A 119 2.73 6.95 15.92
CA LEU A 119 2.91 7.09 17.38
C LEU A 119 1.61 7.08 18.17
N GLU A 120 0.48 7.24 17.52
CA GLU A 120 -0.84 7.31 18.16
C GLU A 120 -1.11 6.09 19.04
N GLU A 121 -1.84 6.27 20.13
CA GLU A 121 -2.28 5.17 20.99
C GLU A 121 -3.38 4.33 20.33
N LYS A 122 -4.24 4.97 19.54
CA LYS A 122 -5.37 4.33 18.85
C LYS A 122 -5.27 4.54 17.35
N PRO A 123 -5.75 3.57 16.56
CA PRO A 123 -5.79 3.73 15.11
C PRO A 123 -6.79 4.80 14.70
N ASN A 124 -6.58 5.38 13.53
CA ASN A 124 -7.51 6.26 12.85
C ASN A 124 -8.71 5.46 12.33
N GLU A 125 -9.89 5.72 12.88
CA GLU A 125 -11.11 4.98 12.54
C GLU A 125 -11.56 5.25 11.08
N GLU A 126 -11.38 6.46 10.55
CA GLU A 126 -11.71 6.76 9.16
C GLU A 126 -10.84 5.94 8.19
N GLY A 127 -9.57 5.79 8.52
CA GLY A 127 -8.65 4.94 7.75
C GLY A 127 -9.04 3.46 7.81
N LEU A 128 -9.44 2.96 8.98
CA LEU A 128 -9.95 1.59 9.12
C LEU A 128 -11.26 1.40 8.34
N ALA A 129 -12.19 2.35 8.44
CA ALA A 129 -13.48 2.27 7.74
C ALA A 129 -13.32 2.27 6.21
N PHE A 130 -12.35 3.01 5.67
CA PHE A 130 -12.06 2.97 4.24
C PHE A 130 -11.72 1.55 3.75
N TYR A 131 -10.82 0.84 4.45
CA TYR A 131 -10.49 -0.53 4.05
C TYR A 131 -11.61 -1.53 4.33
N ASP A 132 -12.46 -1.29 5.34
CA ASP A 132 -13.69 -2.08 5.49
C ASP A 132 -14.55 -2.02 4.23
N GLN A 133 -14.75 -0.82 3.68
CA GLN A 133 -15.52 -0.61 2.45
C GLN A 133 -14.88 -1.29 1.25
N VAL A 134 -13.54 -1.18 1.10
CA VAL A 134 -12.79 -1.85 0.03
C VAL A 134 -12.97 -3.37 0.09
N PHE A 135 -12.88 -3.96 1.29
CA PHE A 135 -13.02 -5.42 1.44
C PHE A 135 -14.47 -5.87 1.25
N ASP A 136 -15.44 -5.08 1.70
CA ASP A 136 -16.87 -5.36 1.46
C ASP A 136 -17.20 -5.30 -0.04
N GLU A 137 -16.61 -4.37 -0.78
CA GLU A 137 -16.78 -4.29 -2.24
C GLU A 137 -16.12 -5.50 -2.93
N CYS A 138 -14.92 -5.94 -2.50
CA CYS A 138 -14.31 -7.17 -3.00
C CYS A 138 -15.22 -8.39 -2.76
N ALA A 139 -15.79 -8.51 -1.55
CA ALA A 139 -16.68 -9.60 -1.19
C ALA A 139 -17.95 -9.64 -2.04
N LYS A 140 -18.52 -8.50 -2.40
CA LYS A 140 -19.69 -8.37 -3.27
C LYS A 140 -19.51 -9.07 -4.62
N TYR A 141 -18.27 -9.06 -5.15
CA TYR A 141 -17.92 -9.70 -6.42
C TYR A 141 -17.24 -11.07 -6.25
N GLY A 142 -17.08 -11.56 -5.03
CA GLY A 142 -16.40 -12.83 -4.76
C GLY A 142 -14.91 -12.76 -5.08
N ILE A 143 -14.29 -11.59 -4.95
CA ILE A 143 -12.85 -11.36 -5.09
C ILE A 143 -12.20 -11.48 -3.71
N GLU A 144 -11.26 -12.41 -3.56
CA GLU A 144 -10.55 -12.63 -2.30
C GLU A 144 -9.44 -11.57 -2.09
N PRO A 145 -9.44 -10.81 -1.00
CA PRO A 145 -8.34 -9.90 -0.70
C PRO A 145 -7.07 -10.66 -0.30
N LEU A 146 -5.92 -10.29 -0.89
CA LEU A 146 -4.59 -10.69 -0.46
C LEU A 146 -3.84 -9.42 0.01
N VAL A 147 -3.71 -9.24 1.32
CA VAL A 147 -3.29 -7.95 1.89
C VAL A 147 -1.83 -7.95 2.27
N THR A 148 -1.08 -6.99 1.73
CA THR A 148 0.30 -6.67 2.14
C THR A 148 0.25 -5.61 3.25
N MET A 149 0.78 -5.93 4.43
CA MET A 149 0.78 -5.00 5.57
C MET A 149 1.69 -3.80 5.33
N SER A 150 2.89 -4.03 4.79
CA SER A 150 3.86 -2.96 4.49
C SER A 150 4.40 -3.10 3.07
N HIS A 151 4.19 -2.05 2.27
CA HIS A 151 4.66 -1.98 0.88
C HIS A 151 5.57 -0.77 0.68
N TYR A 152 6.78 -0.82 1.30
CA TYR A 152 7.86 0.18 1.26
C TYR A 152 7.55 1.53 1.92
N GLU A 153 6.35 1.78 2.36
CA GLU A 153 5.95 3.03 2.96
C GLU A 153 5.78 2.92 4.48
N MET A 154 6.09 4.01 5.16
CA MET A 154 5.79 4.19 6.57
C MET A 154 5.46 5.65 6.85
N PRO A 155 4.83 5.98 7.97
CA PRO A 155 4.66 7.36 8.40
C PRO A 155 6.01 8.10 8.42
N ILE A 156 6.07 9.27 7.77
CA ILE A 156 7.32 10.04 7.64
C ILE A 156 7.93 10.39 9.00
N THR A 157 7.10 10.61 10.01
CA THR A 157 7.53 10.89 11.39
C THR A 157 8.43 9.79 11.95
N LEU A 158 8.19 8.53 11.60
CA LEU A 158 9.02 7.41 12.06
C LEU A 158 10.41 7.44 11.42
N THR A 159 10.48 7.86 10.16
CA THR A 159 11.77 8.05 9.49
C THR A 159 12.55 9.20 10.12
N GLU A 160 11.90 10.32 10.38
CA GLU A 160 12.55 11.51 10.94
C GLU A 160 12.99 11.32 12.40
N LYS A 161 12.14 10.68 13.21
CA LYS A 161 12.40 10.52 14.64
C LYS A 161 13.35 9.36 14.96
N TYR A 162 13.23 8.26 14.21
CA TYR A 162 13.89 6.99 14.52
C TYR A 162 14.85 6.49 13.43
N ASN A 163 15.00 7.23 12.33
CA ASN A 163 15.73 6.74 11.15
C ASN A 163 15.14 5.45 10.55
N GLY A 164 13.81 5.35 10.56
CA GLY A 164 13.08 4.24 10.00
C GLY A 164 13.51 2.88 10.57
N TRP A 165 13.56 1.86 9.73
CA TRP A 165 13.88 0.47 10.10
C TRP A 165 15.29 0.27 10.69
N MET A 166 16.13 1.28 10.71
CA MET A 166 17.43 1.23 11.38
C MET A 166 17.31 1.24 12.91
N ASN A 167 16.14 1.58 13.46
CA ASN A 167 15.88 1.65 14.89
C ASN A 167 14.91 0.57 15.35
N ARG A 168 15.28 -0.13 16.42
CA ARG A 168 14.46 -1.20 17.01
C ARG A 168 13.15 -0.73 17.60
N GLU A 169 12.99 0.57 17.88
CA GLU A 169 11.72 1.17 18.32
C GLU A 169 10.59 0.99 17.28
N LEU A 170 10.93 0.75 16.02
CA LEU A 170 9.92 0.47 15.01
C LEU A 170 9.25 -0.90 15.19
N VAL A 171 9.90 -1.85 15.84
CA VAL A 171 9.35 -3.20 16.03
C VAL A 171 8.01 -3.15 16.80
N PRO A 172 7.93 -2.57 18.01
CA PRO A 172 6.66 -2.46 18.72
C PRO A 172 5.65 -1.54 18.03
N LEU A 173 6.09 -0.52 17.28
CA LEU A 173 5.20 0.34 16.52
C LEU A 173 4.57 -0.40 15.35
N PHE A 174 5.34 -1.21 14.64
CA PHE A 174 4.82 -2.07 13.58
C PHE A 174 3.91 -3.17 14.13
N GLU A 175 4.26 -3.78 15.26
CA GLU A 175 3.39 -4.76 15.93
C GLU A 175 2.04 -4.14 16.28
N LYS A 176 2.01 -2.93 16.83
CA LYS A 176 0.77 -2.21 17.14
C LYS A 176 -0.08 -1.99 15.90
N TYR A 177 0.54 -1.56 14.79
CA TYR A 177 -0.13 -1.40 13.50
C TYR A 177 -0.68 -2.74 12.97
N ALA A 178 0.17 -3.77 12.92
CA ALA A 178 -0.22 -5.09 12.45
C ALA A 178 -1.37 -5.68 13.27
N ARG A 179 -1.31 -5.55 14.59
CA ARG A 179 -2.39 -6.00 15.50
C ARG A 179 -3.70 -5.29 15.19
N ALA A 180 -3.70 -3.97 15.02
CA ALA A 180 -4.90 -3.20 14.73
C ALA A 180 -5.59 -3.66 13.43
N ILE A 181 -4.84 -3.85 12.35
CA ILE A 181 -5.42 -4.29 11.08
C ILE A 181 -5.84 -5.77 11.09
N LEU A 182 -5.06 -6.63 11.74
CA LEU A 182 -5.41 -8.05 11.87
C LEU A 182 -6.67 -8.26 12.70
N GLU A 183 -6.82 -7.54 13.82
CA GLU A 183 -8.02 -7.61 14.67
C GLU A 183 -9.25 -7.05 13.94
N ARG A 184 -9.10 -5.94 13.20
CA ARG A 184 -10.21 -5.31 12.47
C ARG A 184 -10.72 -6.19 11.34
N TYR A 185 -9.81 -6.79 10.56
CA TYR A 185 -10.16 -7.44 9.29
C TYR A 185 -10.09 -8.97 9.33
N LYS A 186 -9.95 -9.60 10.51
CA LYS A 186 -9.84 -11.07 10.66
C LYS A 186 -10.95 -11.87 10.00
N ASP A 187 -12.16 -11.31 9.91
CA ASP A 187 -13.33 -11.94 9.32
C ASP A 187 -13.52 -11.58 7.82
N LYS A 188 -12.71 -10.65 7.28
CA LYS A 188 -12.79 -10.16 5.91
C LYS A 188 -11.58 -10.57 5.05
N VAL A 189 -10.41 -10.74 5.66
CA VAL A 189 -9.15 -11.00 4.97
C VAL A 189 -8.54 -12.31 5.44
N LYS A 190 -8.39 -13.24 4.50
CA LYS A 190 -7.84 -14.57 4.75
C LYS A 190 -6.34 -14.65 4.49
N TYR A 191 -5.83 -13.88 3.54
CA TYR A 191 -4.45 -13.96 3.08
C TYR A 191 -3.68 -12.69 3.37
N TRP A 192 -2.53 -12.85 4.03
CA TRP A 192 -1.68 -11.75 4.47
C TRP A 192 -0.22 -11.93 4.03
N ILE A 193 0.40 -10.83 3.62
CA ILE A 193 1.83 -10.71 3.34
C ILE A 193 2.37 -9.64 4.30
N THR A 194 3.42 -9.96 5.07
CA THR A 194 3.96 -9.01 6.05
C THR A 194 4.68 -7.84 5.38
N PHE A 195 5.57 -8.14 4.45
CA PHE A 195 6.34 -7.16 3.68
C PHE A 195 6.36 -7.52 2.21
N ASN A 196 6.44 -6.47 1.37
CA ASN A 196 6.69 -6.66 -0.06
C ASN A 196 8.19 -6.81 -0.31
#